data_d53ca498d5a9cc5cacfc08d86e6b0a3c
#
_entry.id   d53ca498d5a9cc5cacfc08d86e6b0a3c
#
_cell.length_a   1.000
_cell.length_b   1.000
_cell.length_c   1.000
_cell.angle_alpha   90.00
_cell.angle_beta   90.00
_cell.angle_gamma   90.00
#
_symmetry.space_group_name_H-M   'P 1'
#
loop_
_entity.id
_entity.type
_entity.pdbx_description
1 polymer ?
#
loop_
_entity_poly.entity_id
_entity_poly.type
_entity_poly.pdbx_seq_one_letter_code
_entity_poly.pdbx_strand_id
1 'polypeptide(L)' 'MGIMTTNKEEKNYQAFMNELEKLSKKYGIGISGCGVFDYWDENGFKEIEYKKDSSSGDLRIEKLVFSDGTSLDD' A
#
# COMPACT_ATOMS: atom_id res chain seq x y z
N MET A 1 22.75 -13.16 8.33
CA MET A 1 22.62 -12.90 7.90
C MET A 1 22.19 -12.36 7.09
N GLY A 2 21.90 -12.21 6.89
CA GLY A 2 21.04 -11.63 6.26
C GLY A 2 21.54 -10.75 5.28
N ILE A 3 22.28 -10.75 4.99
CA ILE A 3 22.79 -9.96 4.36
C ILE A 3 22.36 -9.79 3.19
N MET A 4 21.96 -10.41 2.64
CA MET A 4 21.63 -10.27 1.53
C MET A 4 20.42 -10.24 1.34
N THR A 5 19.80 -9.26 1.17
CA THR A 5 18.62 -9.18 0.72
C THR A 5 18.73 -9.63 -0.52
N THR A 6 18.06 -10.41 -0.87
CA THR A 6 18.17 -10.91 -2.05
C THR A 6 17.13 -10.44 -2.94
N ASN A 7 17.21 -10.72 -4.18
CA ASN A 7 16.16 -10.46 -5.13
C ASN A 7 14.89 -11.18 -4.75
N LYS A 8 15.04 -12.30 -4.09
CA LYS A 8 13.87 -13.06 -3.69
C LYS A 8 13.06 -12.28 -2.65
N GLU A 9 13.73 -11.64 -1.72
CA GLU A 9 13.03 -10.87 -0.74
C GLU A 9 12.34 -9.69 -1.36
N GLU A 10 13.00 -9.03 -2.30
CA GLU A 10 12.38 -7.91 -2.98
C GLU A 10 11.19 -8.35 -3.81
N LYS A 11 11.30 -9.49 -4.47
CA LYS A 11 10.19 -10.00 -5.24
C LYS A 11 9.02 -10.34 -4.35
N ASN A 12 9.29 -10.92 -3.19
CA ASN A 12 8.23 -11.27 -2.26
C ASN A 12 7.55 -10.01 -1.72
N TYR A 13 8.32 -8.99 -1.43
CA TYR A 13 7.75 -7.75 -0.93
C TYR A 13 6.89 -7.10 -2.02
N GLN A 14 7.38 -7.10 -3.26
CA GLN A 14 6.60 -6.51 -4.35
C GLN A 14 5.30 -7.29 -4.57
N ALA A 15 5.36 -8.60 -4.52
CA ALA A 15 4.17 -9.42 -4.67
C ALA A 15 3.20 -9.16 -3.53
N PHE A 16 3.71 -9.03 -2.32
CA PHE A 16 2.89 -8.74 -1.17
C PHE A 16 2.19 -7.39 -1.34
N MET A 17 2.92 -6.37 -1.78
CA MET A 17 2.32 -5.06 -1.97
C MET A 17 1.27 -5.09 -3.08
N ASN A 18 1.50 -5.85 -4.13
CA ASN A 18 0.51 -5.97 -5.21
C ASN A 18 -0.77 -6.59 -4.69
N GLU A 19 -0.66 -7.63 -3.87
CA GLU A 19 -1.85 -8.26 -3.30
C GLU A 19 -2.51 -7.34 -2.30
N LEU A 20 -1.72 -6.62 -1.52
CA LEU A 20 -2.24 -5.69 -0.54
C LEU A 20 -3.04 -4.58 -1.25
N GLU A 21 -2.54 -4.10 -2.38
CA GLU A 21 -3.26 -3.09 -3.13
C GLU A 21 -4.61 -3.61 -3.59
N LYS A 22 -4.68 -4.86 -4.03
CA LYS A 22 -5.92 -5.44 -4.46
C LYS A 22 -6.90 -5.54 -3.31
N LEU A 23 -6.42 -5.98 -2.16
CA LEU A 23 -7.27 -6.11 -0.99
C LEU A 23 -7.72 -4.74 -0.49
N SER A 24 -6.83 -3.76 -0.47
CA SER A 24 -7.17 -2.42 -0.03
C SER A 24 -8.22 -1.82 -0.94
N LYS A 25 -8.07 -2.03 -2.24
CA LYS A 25 -9.01 -1.50 -3.20
C LYS A 25 -10.38 -2.14 -3.02
N LYS A 26 -10.40 -3.45 -2.82
CA LYS A 26 -11.64 -4.17 -2.72
C LYS A 26 -12.40 -3.81 -1.45
N TYR A 27 -11.70 -3.73 -0.34
CA TYR A 27 -12.35 -3.51 0.94
C TYR A 27 -12.35 -2.06 1.40
N GLY A 28 -11.64 -1.20 0.66
CA GLY A 28 -11.65 0.22 1.00
C GLY A 28 -10.91 0.54 2.28
N ILE A 29 -9.82 -0.16 2.54
CA ILE A 29 -9.03 0.08 3.73
C ILE A 29 -7.61 0.41 3.33
N GLY A 30 -7.12 1.55 3.74
CA GLY A 30 -5.75 1.95 3.45
C GLY A 30 -4.94 1.95 4.72
N ILE A 31 -3.75 1.36 4.67
CA ILE A 31 -2.89 1.29 5.85
C ILE A 31 -1.58 1.98 5.54
N SER A 32 -0.90 2.44 6.57
CA SER A 32 0.39 3.04 6.37
C SER A 32 1.26 2.90 7.60
N GLY A 33 2.53 3.13 7.41
CA GLY A 33 3.50 3.21 8.50
C GLY A 33 3.45 2.02 9.41
N CYS A 34 2.95 2.22 10.58
CA CYS A 34 2.95 1.22 11.60
C CYS A 34 1.78 0.26 11.53
N GLY A 35 1.15 0.15 10.41
CA GLY A 35 0.02 -0.76 10.27
C GLY A 35 -1.28 -0.17 10.71
N VAL A 36 -1.35 1.15 10.74
CA VAL A 36 -2.56 1.82 11.14
C VAL A 36 -3.48 1.96 9.94
N PHE A 37 -4.75 1.78 10.15
CA PHE A 37 -5.72 1.97 9.07
C PHE A 37 -5.97 3.47 8.96
N ASP A 38 -5.41 4.09 7.93
CA ASP A 38 -5.51 5.53 7.78
C ASP A 38 -6.71 5.97 6.96
N TYR A 39 -7.13 5.19 6.02
CA TYR A 39 -8.20 5.60 5.12
C TYR A 39 -9.21 4.49 4.97
N TRP A 40 -10.46 4.86 4.83
CA TRP A 40 -11.52 3.88 4.77
C TRP A 40 -12.62 4.37 3.84
N ASP A 41 -13.11 3.51 2.98
CA ASP A 41 -14.22 3.81 2.10
C ASP A 41 -14.99 2.51 1.93
N GLU A 42 -16.22 2.48 2.45
CA GLU A 42 -16.98 1.24 2.43
C GLU A 42 -17.27 0.74 1.03
N ASN A 43 -17.14 1.58 0.03
CA ASN A 43 -17.37 1.16 -1.33
C ASN A 43 -16.09 0.75 -2.05
N GLY A 44 -14.99 0.70 -1.34
CA GLY A 44 -13.71 0.38 -1.93
C GLY A 44 -13.04 1.61 -2.50
N PHE A 45 -11.83 1.45 -2.99
CA PHE A 45 -11.12 2.55 -3.63
C PHE A 45 -11.10 2.31 -5.13
N LYS A 46 -11.08 3.39 -5.90
CA LYS A 46 -10.94 3.24 -7.33
C LYS A 46 -9.52 2.87 -7.64
N GLU A 47 -8.58 3.37 -6.86
CA GLU A 47 -7.19 3.06 -7.09
C GLU A 47 -6.42 3.27 -5.83
N ILE A 48 -5.42 2.47 -5.57
CA ILE A 48 -4.53 2.67 -4.45
C ILE A 48 -3.19 2.06 -4.80
N GLU A 49 -2.13 2.77 -4.49
CA GLU A 49 -0.78 2.29 -4.74
C GLU A 49 0.04 2.47 -3.48
N TYR A 50 0.77 1.46 -3.11
CA TYR A 50 1.64 1.50 -1.94
C TYR A 50 3.09 1.62 -2.37
N LYS A 51 3.89 2.20 -1.49
CA LYS A 51 5.29 2.34 -1.75
C LYS A 51 6.04 2.13 -0.46
N LYS A 52 7.22 1.55 -0.55
CA LYS A 52 8.06 1.37 0.62
C LYS A 52 8.95 2.58 0.73
N ASP A 53 9.01 3.17 1.91
CA ASP A 53 9.87 4.30 2.16
C ASP A 53 11.29 3.77 2.28
N SER A 54 12.18 4.20 1.41
CA SER A 54 13.51 3.63 1.38
C SER A 54 14.34 4.05 2.60
N SER A 55 14.00 5.13 3.26
CA SER A 55 14.80 5.54 4.40
C SER A 55 14.34 4.88 5.69
N SER A 56 13.04 4.69 5.89
CA SER A 56 12.56 4.10 7.12
C SER A 56 12.08 2.68 6.97
N GLY A 57 11.84 2.25 5.75
CA GLY A 57 11.28 0.93 5.51
C GLY A 57 9.78 0.84 5.75
N ASP A 58 9.15 1.94 6.06
CA ASP A 58 7.73 1.94 6.34
C ASP A 58 6.91 1.85 5.07
N LEU A 59 5.73 1.32 5.18
CA LEU A 59 4.80 1.26 4.07
C LEU A 59 4.10 2.60 3.98
N ARG A 60 3.98 3.13 2.78
CA ARG A 60 3.31 4.41 2.58
C ARG A 60 2.32 4.30 1.43
N ILE A 61 1.29 5.11 1.45
CA ILE A 61 0.34 5.16 0.37
C ILE A 61 0.82 6.24 -0.59
N GLU A 62 1.13 5.84 -1.81
CA GLU A 62 1.62 6.79 -2.79
C GLU A 62 0.46 7.41 -3.55
N LYS A 63 -0.59 6.68 -3.81
CA LYS A 63 -1.71 7.19 -4.56
C LYS A 63 -2.97 6.56 -4.02
N LEU A 64 -4.01 7.34 -3.87
CA LEU A 64 -5.28 6.82 -3.40
C LEU A 64 -6.41 7.60 -4.05
N VAL A 65 -7.32 6.90 -4.70
CA VAL A 65 -8.50 7.51 -5.30
C VAL A 65 -9.71 6.83 -4.69
N PHE A 66 -10.56 7.61 -4.06
CA PHE A 66 -11.73 7.08 -3.38
C PHE A 66 -12.82 6.70 -4.38
N SER A 67 -13.81 5.99 -3.90
CA SER A 67 -14.88 5.49 -4.77
C SER A 67 -15.63 6.62 -5.46
N ASP A 68 -15.69 7.80 -4.87
CA ASP A 68 -16.39 8.91 -5.48
C ASP A 68 -15.49 9.71 -6.42
N GLY A 69 -14.28 9.28 -6.61
CA GLY A 69 -13.38 9.94 -7.53
C GLY A 69 -12.43 10.94 -6.91
N THR A 70 -12.59 11.25 -5.63
CA THR A 70 -11.67 12.19 -4.99
C THR A 70 -10.33 11.50 -4.78
N SER A 71 -9.27 12.30 -4.83
CA SER A 71 -7.94 11.78 -4.76
C SER A 71 -7.24 12.30 -3.54
N LEU A 72 -6.40 11.47 -2.93
CA LEU A 72 -5.70 11.88 -1.75
C LEU A 72 -4.68 12.91 -2.10
N ASP A 73 -4.06 12.83 -3.26
CA ASP A 73 -3.06 13.64 -3.53
C ASP A 73 -3.54 14.83 -4.13
N ASP A 74 -3.50 15.83 -3.63
CA ASP A 74 -4.01 16.92 -4.23
C ASP A 74 -3.02 17.72 -4.84
#